data_e4b6c855d8d32364864a6c7974911ccc
#
_entry.id   e4b6c855d8d32364864a6c7974911ccc
#
_cell.length_a   1.000
_cell.length_b   1.000
_cell.length_c   1.000
_cell.angle_alpha   90.00
_cell.angle_beta   90.00
_cell.angle_gamma   90.00
#
_symmetry.space_group_name_H-M   'P 1'
#
loop_
_entity.id
_entity.type
_entity.pdbx_description
1 polymer ?
#
loop_
_entity_poly.entity_id
_entity_poly.type
_entity_poly.pdbx_seq_one_letter_code
_entity_poly.pdbx_strand_id
1 'polypeptide(L)'
;MPKTVPIPFETKALSATPDATAPDGTAVRLLLSLRGGSVAHFELPAGAVSHAVTHRTVEEIWFIVSGRGSIWRRQEGWERQEGLERIESLGPGASLTIPLGTAFQFRAEAGAPLSFVAVTMPPWPGEGEAVPVHGPWRPTVAAGPT
;
A
#
# COMPACT_ATOMS: atom_id res chain seq x y z
N MET A 1 17.05 -9.50 -34.52
CA MET A 1 16.48 -9.27 -33.15
C MET A 1 16.80 -7.87 -32.68
N PRO A 2 15.79 -7.08 -32.40
CA PRO A 2 16.08 -5.78 -31.79
C PRO A 2 16.70 -5.99 -30.41
N LYS A 3 17.78 -5.27 -30.14
CA LYS A 3 18.40 -5.30 -28.83
C LYS A 3 17.55 -4.51 -27.86
N THR A 4 17.22 -5.09 -26.69
CA THR A 4 16.57 -4.36 -25.63
C THR A 4 17.53 -3.30 -25.10
N VAL A 5 17.10 -2.04 -25.13
CA VAL A 5 17.89 -0.95 -24.55
C VAL A 5 17.92 -1.15 -23.02
N PRO A 6 19.10 -1.21 -22.40
CA PRO A 6 19.16 -1.34 -20.95
C PRO A 6 18.53 -0.12 -20.27
N ILE A 7 17.81 -0.36 -19.17
CA ILE A 7 17.33 0.71 -18.31
C ILE A 7 18.54 1.22 -17.51
N PRO A 8 18.83 2.53 -17.55
CA PRO A 8 19.92 3.07 -16.72
C PRO A 8 19.64 2.80 -15.24
N PHE A 9 20.67 2.48 -14.50
CA PHE A 9 20.51 2.36 -13.05
C PHE A 9 20.33 3.74 -12.42
N GLU A 10 19.59 3.81 -11.31
CA GLU A 10 19.28 5.05 -10.61
C GLU A 10 19.41 4.85 -9.10
N THR A 11 19.67 5.96 -8.41
CA THR A 11 19.65 6.04 -6.95
C THR A 11 18.80 7.24 -6.55
N LYS A 12 17.94 7.08 -5.58
CA LYS A 12 17.08 8.17 -5.13
C LYS A 12 16.91 8.12 -3.61
N ALA A 13 17.14 9.25 -2.96
CA ALA A 13 16.88 9.42 -1.54
C ALA A 13 15.39 9.74 -1.31
N LEU A 14 14.91 9.43 -0.11
CA LEU A 14 13.54 9.77 0.28
C LEU A 14 13.39 11.30 0.34
N SER A 15 12.36 11.81 -0.34
CA SER A 15 12.07 13.24 -0.35
C SER A 15 11.62 13.73 1.02
N ALA A 16 11.94 14.99 1.35
CA ALA A 16 11.51 15.62 2.59
C ALA A 16 9.99 15.82 2.63
N THR A 17 9.36 16.04 1.47
CA THR A 17 7.92 16.26 1.33
C THR A 17 7.27 15.17 0.50
N PRO A 18 5.99 14.83 0.79
CA PRO A 18 5.26 13.88 -0.05
C PRO A 18 5.08 14.35 -1.49
N ASP A 19 5.08 13.41 -2.42
CA ASP A 19 4.79 13.67 -3.83
C ASP A 19 3.28 13.67 -4.12
N ALA A 20 2.51 12.91 -3.34
CA ALA A 20 1.07 12.72 -3.58
C ALA A 20 0.36 12.20 -2.33
N THR A 21 -0.98 12.18 -2.41
CA THR A 21 -1.82 11.44 -1.47
C THR A 21 -2.39 10.23 -2.21
N ALA A 22 -2.22 9.05 -1.61
CA ALA A 22 -2.75 7.81 -2.17
C ALA A 22 -4.28 7.75 -2.07
N PRO A 23 -4.94 6.88 -2.86
CA PRO A 23 -6.38 6.67 -2.74
C PRO A 23 -6.83 6.29 -1.33
N ASP A 24 -6.02 5.57 -0.57
CA ASP A 24 -6.32 5.21 0.82
C ASP A 24 -6.10 6.36 1.82
N GLY A 25 -5.56 7.48 1.37
CA GLY A 25 -5.32 8.67 2.20
C GLY A 25 -3.93 8.80 2.78
N THR A 26 -3.01 7.86 2.52
CA THR A 26 -1.63 7.97 2.98
C THR A 26 -0.84 9.00 2.19
N ALA A 27 0.14 9.63 2.85
CA ALA A 27 1.12 10.46 2.17
C ALA A 27 2.13 9.57 1.46
N VAL A 28 2.34 9.80 0.16
CA VAL A 28 3.20 8.97 -0.70
C VAL A 28 4.45 9.72 -1.10
N ARG A 29 5.58 9.06 -0.93
CA ARG A 29 6.86 9.49 -1.52
C ARG A 29 7.30 8.44 -2.52
N LEU A 30 7.36 8.83 -3.79
CA LEU A 30 7.73 7.93 -4.87
C LEU A 30 9.23 7.64 -4.82
N LEU A 31 9.58 6.38 -4.91
CA LEU A 31 10.95 5.93 -5.04
C LEU A 31 11.18 5.47 -6.48
N LEU A 32 11.76 4.30 -6.67
CA LEU A 32 12.20 3.86 -8.00
C LEU A 32 11.32 2.75 -8.55
N SER A 33 11.38 2.54 -9.85
CA SER A 33 10.66 1.47 -10.53
C SER A 33 11.51 0.81 -11.60
N LEU A 34 11.21 -0.45 -11.82
CA LEU A 34 11.69 -1.23 -12.95
C LEU A 34 10.49 -1.84 -13.66
N ARG A 35 10.73 -2.70 -14.67
CA ARG A 35 9.63 -3.27 -15.45
C ARG A 35 8.68 -4.13 -14.64
N GLY A 36 9.19 -4.82 -13.62
CA GLY A 36 8.40 -5.76 -12.82
C GLY A 36 7.73 -5.15 -11.60
N GLY A 37 8.10 -3.95 -11.20
CA GLY A 37 7.53 -3.35 -9.99
C GLY A 37 8.01 -1.94 -9.71
N SER A 38 7.33 -1.29 -8.77
CA SER A 38 7.68 0.05 -8.29
C SER A 38 7.72 0.07 -6.76
N VAL A 39 8.50 0.97 -6.21
CA VAL A 39 8.67 1.14 -4.77
C VAL A 39 8.21 2.53 -4.38
N ALA A 40 7.44 2.63 -3.31
CA ALA A 40 7.06 3.91 -2.72
C ALA A 40 7.07 3.80 -1.20
N HIS A 41 7.23 4.93 -0.56
CA HIS A 41 7.15 5.09 0.88
C HIS A 41 5.81 5.73 1.23
N PHE A 42 5.13 5.16 2.22
CA PHE A 42 3.81 5.60 2.67
C PHE A 42 3.84 5.97 4.13
N GLU A 43 3.06 6.98 4.48
CA GLU A 43 2.95 7.42 5.86
C GLU A 43 1.50 7.74 6.20
N LEU A 44 1.02 7.16 7.29
CA LEU A 44 -0.28 7.44 7.87
C LEU A 44 -0.07 8.18 9.20
N PRO A 45 -0.69 9.36 9.39
CA PRO A 45 -0.50 10.11 10.64
C PRO A 45 -0.86 9.30 11.88
N ALA A 46 -0.24 9.64 13.01
CA ALA A 46 -0.54 9.03 14.30
C ALA A 46 -2.05 9.04 14.59
N GLY A 47 -2.60 7.91 14.97
CA GLY A 47 -4.02 7.75 15.30
C GLY A 47 -4.97 7.77 14.10
N ALA A 48 -4.46 7.94 12.88
CA ALA A 48 -5.30 8.02 11.69
C ALA A 48 -5.72 6.63 11.17
N VAL A 49 -6.81 6.63 10.40
CA VAL A 49 -7.39 5.44 9.78
C VAL A 49 -7.50 5.67 8.28
N SER A 50 -6.97 4.73 7.51
CA SER A 50 -7.00 4.80 6.05
C SER A 50 -8.40 4.49 5.49
N HIS A 51 -8.60 4.78 4.21
CA HIS A 51 -9.75 4.26 3.47
C HIS A 51 -9.52 2.77 3.14
N ALA A 52 -10.61 2.02 3.08
CA ALA A 52 -10.55 0.62 2.64
C ALA A 52 -10.62 0.57 1.11
N VAL A 53 -9.69 -0.16 0.51
CA VAL A 53 -9.59 -0.29 -0.94
C VAL A 53 -9.23 -1.72 -1.34
N THR A 54 -9.42 -2.01 -2.62
CA THR A 54 -8.86 -3.19 -3.30
C THR A 54 -8.21 -2.72 -4.59
N HIS A 55 -7.22 -3.45 -5.08
CA HIS A 55 -6.52 -3.12 -6.33
C HIS A 55 -7.03 -3.97 -7.49
N ARG A 56 -7.11 -3.39 -8.68
CA ARG A 56 -7.61 -4.07 -9.87
C ARG A 56 -6.59 -4.99 -10.51
N THR A 57 -5.33 -4.57 -10.59
CA THR A 57 -4.32 -5.24 -11.40
C THR A 57 -3.00 -5.48 -10.69
N VAL A 58 -2.77 -4.84 -9.54
CA VAL A 58 -1.50 -4.94 -8.83
C VAL A 58 -1.61 -5.75 -7.56
N GLU A 59 -0.50 -6.35 -7.19
CA GLU A 59 -0.30 -6.93 -5.87
C GLU A 59 0.88 -6.25 -5.20
N GLU A 60 0.96 -6.34 -3.88
CA GLU A 60 1.96 -5.61 -3.12
C GLU A 60 2.60 -6.44 -2.03
N ILE A 61 3.84 -6.07 -1.70
CA ILE A 61 4.53 -6.53 -0.49
C ILE A 61 4.97 -5.29 0.29
N TRP A 62 4.63 -5.25 1.56
CA TRP A 62 4.97 -4.13 2.44
C TRP A 62 6.05 -4.52 3.45
N PHE A 63 6.83 -3.54 3.85
CA PHE A 63 7.74 -3.63 4.97
C PHE A 63 7.54 -2.42 5.89
N ILE A 64 7.17 -2.67 7.15
CA ILE A 64 6.93 -1.61 8.12
C ILE A 64 8.26 -1.06 8.61
N VAL A 65 8.48 0.23 8.38
CA VAL A 65 9.73 0.92 8.74
C VAL A 65 9.66 1.44 10.17
N SER A 66 8.56 2.13 10.53
CA SER A 66 8.40 2.73 11.85
C SER A 66 6.93 2.89 12.22
N GLY A 67 6.68 3.07 13.49
CA GLY A 67 5.34 3.17 14.02
C GLY A 67 4.68 1.81 14.22
N ARG A 68 3.47 1.83 14.80
CA ARG A 68 2.65 0.65 15.07
C ARG A 68 1.23 0.90 14.64
N GLY A 69 0.54 -0.18 14.31
CA GLY A 69 -0.85 -0.09 13.90
C GLY A 69 -1.49 -1.44 13.74
N SER A 70 -2.57 -1.46 12.99
CA SER A 70 -3.31 -2.68 12.65
C SER A 70 -3.72 -2.64 11.19
N ILE A 71 -3.80 -3.81 10.57
CA ILE A 71 -4.32 -3.97 9.22
C ILE A 71 -5.44 -5.00 9.18
N TRP A 72 -6.52 -4.64 8.53
CA TRP A 72 -7.58 -5.56 8.15
C TRP A 72 -7.37 -5.96 6.70
N ARG A 73 -7.43 -7.26 6.39
CA ARG A 73 -7.37 -7.79 5.03
C ARG A 73 -8.46 -8.83 4.86
N ARG A 74 -9.09 -8.82 3.68
CA ARG A 74 -10.13 -9.79 3.33
C ARG A 74 -9.93 -10.29 1.91
N GLN A 75 -9.94 -11.60 1.75
CA GLN A 75 -10.00 -12.29 0.47
C GLN A 75 -11.31 -13.05 0.36
N GLU A 76 -11.98 -12.91 -0.78
CA GLU A 76 -13.18 -13.68 -1.05
C GLU A 76 -12.84 -15.17 -1.20
N GLY A 77 -13.77 -16.03 -0.79
CA GLY A 77 -13.66 -17.44 -1.06
C GLY A 77 -13.77 -17.73 -2.55
N TRP A 78 -13.09 -18.76 -2.99
CA TRP A 78 -13.11 -19.16 -4.39
C TRP A 78 -13.20 -20.67 -4.51
N GLU A 79 -14.15 -21.14 -5.34
CA GLU A 79 -14.49 -22.54 -5.48
C GLU A 79 -14.81 -23.21 -4.14
N ARG A 80 -13.96 -24.16 -3.70
CA ARG A 80 -14.15 -24.89 -2.44
C ARG A 80 -13.35 -24.31 -1.28
N GLN A 81 -12.69 -23.19 -1.50
CA GLN A 81 -11.93 -22.51 -0.46
C GLN A 81 -12.78 -21.46 0.21
N GLU A 82 -12.77 -21.45 1.54
CA GLU A 82 -13.38 -20.38 2.31
C GLU A 82 -12.60 -19.09 2.12
N GLY A 83 -13.30 -17.97 2.26
CA GLY A 83 -12.67 -16.67 2.32
C GLY A 83 -11.76 -16.54 3.54
N LEU A 84 -10.82 -15.62 3.47
CA LEU A 84 -9.90 -15.31 4.55
C LEU A 84 -10.12 -13.88 4.98
N GLU A 85 -10.31 -13.66 6.28
CA GLU A 85 -10.44 -12.31 6.83
C GLU A 85 -9.72 -12.24 8.17
N ARG A 86 -8.84 -11.26 8.34
CA ARG A 86 -8.07 -11.09 9.56
C ARG A 86 -7.77 -9.62 9.84
N ILE A 87 -7.62 -9.31 11.12
CA ILE A 87 -7.03 -8.07 11.61
C ILE A 87 -5.74 -8.47 12.32
N GLU A 88 -4.63 -7.86 11.92
CA GLU A 88 -3.32 -8.18 12.46
C GLU A 88 -2.61 -6.92 12.91
N SER A 89 -1.80 -7.04 13.98
CA SER A 89 -0.97 -5.96 14.48
C SER A 89 0.24 -5.75 13.59
N LEU A 90 0.63 -4.49 13.40
CA LEU A 90 1.80 -4.08 12.64
C LEU A 90 2.80 -3.36 13.55
N GLY A 91 4.07 -3.62 13.31
CA GLY A 91 5.16 -2.93 13.98
C GLY A 91 6.42 -2.95 13.14
N PRO A 92 7.46 -2.19 13.53
CA PRO A 92 8.71 -2.13 12.76
C PRO A 92 9.30 -3.50 12.47
N GLY A 93 9.70 -3.72 11.21
CA GLY A 93 10.27 -4.99 10.77
C GLY A 93 9.24 -6.01 10.29
N ALA A 94 7.94 -5.77 10.45
CA ALA A 94 6.93 -6.67 9.91
C ALA A 94 6.84 -6.54 8.39
N SER A 95 6.68 -7.67 7.72
CA SER A 95 6.41 -7.73 6.29
C SER A 95 5.06 -8.36 6.06
N LEU A 96 4.31 -7.87 5.07
CA LEU A 96 2.99 -8.38 4.75
C LEU A 96 2.72 -8.35 3.26
N THR A 97 1.77 -9.14 2.82
CA THR A 97 1.36 -9.19 1.42
C THR A 97 -0.07 -8.66 1.24
N ILE A 98 -0.28 -8.03 0.10
CA ILE A 98 -1.61 -7.67 -0.41
C ILE A 98 -1.74 -8.35 -1.78
N PRO A 99 -2.17 -9.61 -1.83
CA PRO A 99 -2.39 -10.29 -3.10
C PRO A 99 -3.46 -9.59 -3.93
N LEU A 100 -3.42 -9.78 -5.23
CA LEU A 100 -4.42 -9.23 -6.15
C LEU A 100 -5.84 -9.54 -5.67
N GLY A 101 -6.70 -8.53 -5.68
CA GLY A 101 -8.09 -8.69 -5.25
C GLY A 101 -8.34 -8.69 -3.75
N THR A 102 -7.30 -8.53 -2.94
CA THR A 102 -7.45 -8.43 -1.49
C THR A 102 -7.96 -7.05 -1.11
N ALA A 103 -9.06 -7.00 -0.35
CA ALA A 103 -9.51 -5.77 0.28
C ALA A 103 -8.68 -5.50 1.54
N PHE A 104 -8.34 -4.27 1.81
CA PHE A 104 -7.57 -3.94 2.99
C PHE A 104 -7.84 -2.53 3.50
N GLN A 105 -7.64 -2.35 4.80
CA GLN A 105 -7.70 -1.06 5.49
C GLN A 105 -6.74 -1.13 6.67
N PHE A 106 -6.10 -0.02 7.00
CA PHE A 106 -5.15 0.00 8.10
C PHE A 106 -5.27 1.29 8.90
N ARG A 107 -4.71 1.26 10.10
CA ARG A 107 -4.72 2.38 11.02
C ARG A 107 -3.43 2.43 11.81
N ALA A 108 -3.01 3.65 12.17
CA ALA A 108 -1.87 3.91 13.01
C ALA A 108 -2.32 4.04 14.48
N GLU A 109 -1.50 3.54 15.39
CA GLU A 109 -1.69 3.83 16.82
C GLU A 109 -1.42 5.31 17.11
N ALA A 110 -1.97 5.80 18.26
CA ALA A 110 -1.83 7.17 18.69
C ALA A 110 -0.44 7.42 19.16
N GLY A 111 0.51 7.59 18.92
CA GLY A 111 1.86 7.82 19.49
C GLY A 111 2.87 8.24 18.44
N ALA A 112 2.71 7.69 17.25
CA ALA A 112 3.62 7.99 16.14
C ALA A 112 2.96 7.65 14.80
N PRO A 113 3.39 8.28 13.70
CA PRO A 113 2.95 7.90 12.36
C PRO A 113 3.36 6.46 12.05
N LEU A 114 2.55 5.78 11.25
CA LEU A 114 2.88 4.48 10.69
C LEU A 114 3.53 4.69 9.32
N SER A 115 4.77 4.27 9.17
CA SER A 115 5.52 4.41 7.91
C SER A 115 5.90 3.04 7.37
N PHE A 116 5.69 2.85 6.07
CA PHE A 116 6.07 1.60 5.42
C PHE A 116 6.51 1.84 3.99
N VAL A 117 7.26 0.87 3.47
CA VAL A 117 7.65 0.80 2.07
C VAL A 117 6.85 -0.32 1.42
N ALA A 118 6.31 -0.07 0.25
CA ALA A 118 5.59 -1.08 -0.51
C ALA A 118 6.23 -1.25 -1.89
N VAL A 119 6.36 -2.51 -2.29
CA VAL A 119 6.67 -2.90 -3.66
C VAL A 119 5.36 -3.24 -4.35
N THR A 120 5.05 -2.57 -5.44
CA THR A 120 3.85 -2.78 -6.24
C THR A 120 4.23 -3.50 -7.53
N MET A 121 3.56 -4.59 -7.84
CA MET A 121 3.86 -5.45 -9.00
C MET A 121 2.58 -5.73 -9.80
N PRO A 122 2.53 -5.37 -11.10
CA PRO A 122 3.47 -4.54 -11.85
C PRO A 122 3.57 -3.11 -11.28
N PRO A 123 4.38 -2.22 -11.87
CA PRO A 123 4.46 -0.84 -11.39
C PRO A 123 3.09 -0.18 -11.28
N TRP A 124 2.92 0.67 -10.27
CA TRP A 124 1.63 1.34 -10.02
C TRP A 124 1.15 2.06 -11.28
N PRO A 125 -0.04 1.69 -11.83
CA PRO A 125 -0.52 2.23 -13.09
C PRO A 125 -1.19 3.61 -13.00
N GLY A 126 -1.58 4.05 -11.81
CA GLY A 126 -2.19 5.35 -11.61
C GLY A 126 -3.68 5.32 -11.29
N GLU A 127 -4.42 6.31 -11.77
CA GLU A 127 -5.84 6.47 -11.45
C GLU A 127 -6.69 5.27 -11.86
N GLY A 128 -7.69 4.98 -11.03
CA GLY A 128 -8.62 3.87 -11.27
C GLY A 128 -8.13 2.51 -10.76
N GLU A 129 -6.89 2.41 -10.33
CA GLU A 129 -6.34 1.14 -9.84
C GLU A 129 -6.90 0.75 -8.48
N ALA A 130 -6.98 1.69 -7.55
CA ALA A 130 -7.55 1.46 -6.23
C ALA A 130 -9.06 1.69 -6.29
N VAL A 131 -9.82 0.69 -5.88
CA VAL A 131 -11.28 0.73 -5.85
C VAL A 131 -11.75 0.79 -4.41
N PRO A 132 -12.53 1.81 -4.01
CA PRO A 132 -13.08 1.87 -2.65
C PRO A 132 -13.94 0.64 -2.34
N VAL A 133 -13.78 0.13 -1.13
CA VAL A 133 -14.62 -0.97 -0.60
C VAL A 133 -15.08 -0.61 0.81
N HIS A 134 -16.04 -1.37 1.32
CA HIS A 134 -16.49 -1.22 2.69
C HIS A 134 -15.52 -1.94 3.64
N GLY A 135 -14.94 -1.20 4.58
CA GLY A 135 -14.04 -1.74 5.59
C GLY A 135 -14.61 -1.67 7.00
N PRO A 136 -13.92 -2.23 7.98
CA PRO A 136 -14.42 -2.29 9.37
C PRO A 136 -14.31 -0.97 10.13
N TRP A 137 -13.50 -0.03 9.65
CA TRP A 137 -13.25 1.20 10.38
C TRP A 137 -13.66 2.43 9.58
N ARG A 138 -14.06 3.47 10.31
CA ARG A 138 -14.37 4.75 9.68
C ARG A 138 -13.08 5.48 9.32
N PRO A 139 -12.86 5.83 8.06
CA PRO A 139 -11.68 6.60 7.65
C PRO A 139 -11.61 7.97 8.31
N THR A 140 -10.40 8.43 8.62
CA THR A 140 -10.16 9.75 9.23
C THR A 140 -9.31 10.67 8.35
N VAL A 141 -8.75 10.16 7.25
CA VAL A 141 -7.94 10.94 6.31
C VAL A 141 -8.69 11.17 5.01
N ALA A 142 -8.35 12.24 4.30
CA ALA A 142 -8.93 12.49 2.99
C ALA A 142 -8.34 11.51 1.97
N ALA A 143 -9.20 10.89 1.15
CA ALA A 143 -8.74 10.04 0.05
C ALA A 143 -8.06 10.88 -1.03
N GLY A 144 -6.98 10.35 -1.61
CA GLY A 144 -6.38 10.91 -2.80
C GLY A 144 -7.17 10.52 -4.06
N PRO A 145 -6.73 11.00 -5.23
CA PRO A 145 -7.37 10.64 -6.49
C PRO A 145 -7.38 9.13 -6.74
N THR A 146 -8.52 8.62 -7.18
CA THR A 146 -8.70 7.19 -7.49
C THR A 146 -8.57 6.87 -8.97
#